data_85a51bf742344a4d1510d3e73c22fed3
#
_entry.id   85a51bf742344a4d1510d3e73c22fed3
#
_cell.length_a   1.000
_cell.length_b   1.000
_cell.length_c   1.000
_cell.angle_alpha   90.00
_cell.angle_beta   90.00
_cell.angle_gamma   90.00
#
_symmetry.space_group_name_H-M   'P 1'
#
loop_
_entity.id
_entity.type
_entity.pdbx_description
1 polymer ?
#
loop_
_entity_poly.entity_id
_entity_poly.type
_entity_poly.pdbx_seq_one_letter_code
_entity_poly.pdbx_strand_id
1 'polypeptide(L)'
;MRPSSPFLVPILAAALACGPSRLTRGEAEKDIRQDYPVVVTLQVPDSAAAIKGSPEHAKLVAMQEALVRGGWFSVARSPEGDRETFTFKLNPGAPASIRTAPRGYQLPAAEADFVRALAMAPERDGARVTYQIRLVRPTPFFGLFQTLHPGVRIGDTKDRHAAYRRQGRDWVLQGTDEVFKKKD
;
A
#
# COMPACT_ATOMS: atom_id res chain seq x y z
N MET A 1 -77.79 37.29 -3.62
CA MET A 1 -77.04 36.26 -2.84
C MET A 1 -76.09 35.53 -3.81
N ARG A 2 -74.78 35.76 -3.73
CA ARG A 2 -73.77 35.08 -4.55
C ARG A 2 -73.01 34.11 -3.64
N PRO A 3 -72.82 32.87 -4.03
CA PRO A 3 -72.00 31.93 -3.24
C PRO A 3 -70.51 32.15 -3.55
N SER A 4 -69.74 32.25 -2.49
CA SER A 4 -68.28 32.36 -2.52
C SER A 4 -67.65 30.97 -2.76
N SER A 5 -66.88 30.82 -3.85
CA SER A 5 -66.06 29.63 -4.09
C SER A 5 -64.78 29.66 -3.27
N PRO A 6 -64.41 28.57 -2.58
CA PRO A 6 -63.11 28.49 -1.94
C PRO A 6 -62.03 28.10 -2.97
N PHE A 7 -60.98 28.92 -3.08
CA PHE A 7 -59.77 28.63 -3.81
C PHE A 7 -59.00 27.52 -3.08
N LEU A 8 -58.90 26.33 -3.68
CA LEU A 8 -58.00 25.27 -3.29
C LEU A 8 -56.60 25.59 -3.86
N VAL A 9 -55.68 25.94 -2.96
CA VAL A 9 -54.25 26.06 -3.31
C VAL A 9 -53.63 24.69 -3.27
N PRO A 10 -53.07 24.17 -4.37
CA PRO A 10 -52.32 22.93 -4.32
C PRO A 10 -50.95 23.14 -3.66
N ILE A 11 -50.75 22.56 -2.50
CA ILE A 11 -49.43 22.46 -1.87
C ILE A 11 -48.62 21.48 -2.68
N LEU A 12 -47.73 22.01 -3.51
CA LEU A 12 -46.71 21.22 -4.21
C LEU A 12 -45.67 20.75 -3.18
N ALA A 13 -45.82 19.55 -2.66
CA ALA A 13 -44.80 18.88 -1.86
C ALA A 13 -43.62 18.56 -2.77
N ALA A 14 -42.61 19.42 -2.78
CA ALA A 14 -41.31 19.10 -3.36
C ALA A 14 -40.67 17.98 -2.54
N ALA A 15 -40.87 16.76 -2.95
CA ALA A 15 -40.11 15.60 -2.47
C ALA A 15 -38.66 15.82 -2.88
N LEU A 16 -37.85 16.34 -1.96
CA LEU A 16 -36.40 16.32 -2.07
C LEU A 16 -35.98 14.84 -2.17
N ALA A 17 -35.81 14.37 -3.39
CA ALA A 17 -35.22 13.08 -3.69
C ALA A 17 -33.75 13.15 -3.23
N CYS A 18 -33.51 12.92 -1.92
CA CYS A 18 -32.20 12.56 -1.42
C CYS A 18 -31.82 11.19 -2.00
N GLY A 19 -31.36 11.20 -3.23
CA GLY A 19 -30.71 10.02 -3.83
C GLY A 19 -29.52 9.63 -2.97
N PRO A 20 -29.15 8.34 -2.98
CA PRO A 20 -28.01 7.89 -2.23
C PRO A 20 -26.78 8.69 -2.65
N SER A 21 -26.10 9.30 -1.66
CA SER A 21 -24.86 10.07 -1.90
C SER A 21 -23.85 9.17 -2.63
N ARG A 22 -23.31 9.64 -3.75
CA ARG A 22 -22.19 8.98 -4.41
C ARG A 22 -20.90 9.35 -3.68
N LEU A 23 -20.00 8.38 -3.54
CA LEU A 23 -18.64 8.68 -3.09
C LEU A 23 -18.03 9.74 -4.01
N THR A 24 -17.63 10.85 -3.47
CA THR A 24 -16.96 11.92 -4.23
C THR A 24 -15.44 11.71 -4.23
N ARG A 25 -14.77 12.24 -5.25
CA ARG A 25 -13.31 12.21 -5.30
C ARG A 25 -12.67 12.88 -4.07
N GLY A 26 -13.21 14.02 -3.64
CA GLY A 26 -12.69 14.76 -2.49
C GLY A 26 -12.80 13.98 -1.17
N GLU A 27 -13.90 13.27 -0.95
CA GLU A 27 -14.07 12.38 0.21
C GLU A 27 -13.03 11.26 0.17
N ALA A 28 -12.93 10.55 -0.97
CA ALA A 28 -11.96 9.48 -1.13
C ALA A 28 -10.50 9.94 -0.93
N GLU A 29 -10.12 11.09 -1.48
CA GLU A 29 -8.79 11.67 -1.29
C GLU A 29 -8.51 12.05 0.15
N LYS A 30 -9.50 12.60 0.85
CA LYS A 30 -9.40 12.95 2.26
C LYS A 30 -9.16 11.72 3.11
N ASP A 31 -9.94 10.67 2.91
CA ASP A 31 -9.85 9.43 3.69
C ASP A 31 -8.53 8.71 3.45
N ILE A 32 -8.17 8.49 2.16
CA ILE A 32 -6.92 7.81 1.80
C ILE A 32 -5.71 8.57 2.35
N ARG A 33 -5.71 9.89 2.26
CA ARG A 33 -4.59 10.75 2.72
C ARG A 33 -4.31 10.63 4.21
N GLN A 34 -5.29 10.25 5.03
CA GLN A 34 -5.09 10.09 6.48
C GLN A 34 -4.11 8.96 6.81
N ASP A 35 -3.99 7.97 5.93
CA ASP A 35 -3.07 6.84 6.11
C ASP A 35 -1.63 7.15 5.66
N TYR A 36 -1.38 8.32 5.06
CA TYR A 36 -0.07 8.70 4.51
C TYR A 36 0.71 9.68 5.39
N PRO A 37 2.05 9.65 5.37
CA PRO A 37 2.92 8.79 4.55
C PRO A 37 2.93 7.33 5.01
N VAL A 38 3.08 6.42 4.04
CA VAL A 38 3.26 4.99 4.32
C VAL A 38 4.71 4.57 4.11
N VAL A 39 5.13 3.52 4.82
CA VAL A 39 6.48 2.98 4.69
C VAL A 39 6.46 1.83 3.68
N VAL A 40 7.19 2.02 2.58
CA VAL A 40 7.48 0.94 1.61
C VAL A 40 8.57 0.05 2.20
N THR A 41 8.25 -1.24 2.37
CA THR A 41 9.19 -2.21 2.98
C THR A 41 9.73 -3.19 1.96
N LEU A 42 10.96 -3.63 2.21
CA LEU A 42 11.57 -4.76 1.56
C LEU A 42 11.42 -6.00 2.46
N GLN A 43 10.99 -7.10 1.88
CA GLN A 43 10.93 -8.38 2.58
C GLN A 43 12.25 -9.14 2.41
N VAL A 44 12.85 -9.54 3.51
CA VAL A 44 14.01 -10.43 3.55
C VAL A 44 13.54 -11.73 4.21
N PRO A 45 13.56 -12.87 3.52
CA PRO A 45 13.17 -14.13 4.11
C PRO A 45 14.17 -14.55 5.21
N ASP A 46 13.72 -15.32 6.19
CA ASP A 46 14.63 -15.99 7.14
C ASP A 46 15.43 -17.10 6.45
N SER A 47 14.81 -17.76 5.46
CA SER A 47 15.48 -18.75 4.62
C SER A 47 14.89 -18.75 3.21
N ALA A 48 15.73 -18.93 2.21
CA ALA A 48 15.33 -19.08 0.82
C ALA A 48 16.29 -20.00 0.08
N ALA A 49 15.75 -20.84 -0.80
CA ALA A 49 16.54 -21.75 -1.64
C ALA A 49 16.31 -21.45 -3.11
N ALA A 50 17.38 -21.49 -3.91
CA ALA A 50 17.31 -21.32 -5.35
C ALA A 50 18.26 -22.31 -6.07
N ILE A 51 17.97 -22.57 -7.34
CA ILE A 51 18.86 -23.36 -8.21
C ILE A 51 20.07 -22.48 -8.56
N LYS A 52 21.27 -23.01 -8.39
CA LYS A 52 22.52 -22.32 -8.73
C LYS A 52 22.53 -21.83 -10.16
N GLY A 53 22.88 -20.56 -10.36
CA GLY A 53 22.90 -19.90 -11.67
C GLY A 53 21.53 -19.41 -12.19
N SER A 54 20.42 -19.66 -11.45
CA SER A 54 19.12 -19.08 -11.81
C SER A 54 19.05 -17.57 -11.50
N PRO A 55 18.10 -16.82 -12.12
CA PRO A 55 17.86 -15.43 -11.77
C PRO A 55 17.50 -15.22 -10.28
N GLU A 56 16.78 -16.16 -9.68
CA GLU A 56 16.43 -16.16 -8.26
C GLU A 56 17.67 -16.30 -7.38
N HIS A 57 18.60 -17.20 -7.76
CA HIS A 57 19.88 -17.36 -7.08
C HIS A 57 20.69 -16.06 -7.15
N ALA A 58 20.79 -15.43 -8.32
CA ALA A 58 21.48 -14.16 -8.49
C ALA A 58 20.89 -13.05 -7.59
N LYS A 59 19.56 -13.00 -7.44
CA LYS A 59 18.89 -12.08 -6.51
C LYS A 59 19.24 -12.34 -5.05
N LEU A 60 19.28 -13.62 -4.62
CA LEU A 60 19.65 -13.98 -3.26
C LEU A 60 21.13 -13.66 -2.96
N VAL A 61 22.02 -13.85 -3.92
CA VAL A 61 23.43 -13.44 -3.81
C VAL A 61 23.55 -11.93 -3.66
N ALA A 62 22.88 -11.14 -4.51
CA ALA A 62 22.89 -9.68 -4.45
C ALA A 62 22.29 -9.16 -3.11
N MET A 63 21.21 -9.81 -2.63
CA MET A 63 20.62 -9.50 -1.33
C MET A 63 21.62 -9.81 -0.19
N GLN A 64 22.24 -10.96 -0.20
CA GLN A 64 23.27 -11.34 0.78
C GLN A 64 24.39 -10.31 0.82
N GLU A 65 24.98 -9.98 -0.34
CA GLU A 65 26.09 -9.05 -0.42
C GLU A 65 25.75 -7.66 0.18
N ALA A 66 24.57 -7.14 -0.14
CA ALA A 66 24.12 -5.85 0.34
C ALA A 66 23.83 -5.87 1.85
N LEU A 67 23.18 -6.91 2.36
CA LEU A 67 22.83 -7.05 3.78
C LEU A 67 24.07 -7.26 4.66
N VAL A 68 25.02 -8.08 4.20
CA VAL A 68 26.30 -8.34 4.91
C VAL A 68 27.19 -7.09 4.88
N ARG A 69 27.28 -6.41 3.72
CA ARG A 69 28.02 -5.14 3.60
C ARG A 69 27.48 -4.06 4.54
N GLY A 70 26.15 -4.03 4.72
CA GLY A 70 25.50 -3.12 5.68
C GLY A 70 25.76 -3.47 7.15
N GLY A 71 26.34 -4.64 7.45
CA GLY A 71 26.54 -5.12 8.80
C GLY A 71 25.26 -5.55 9.52
N TRP A 72 24.14 -5.61 8.80
CA TRP A 72 22.80 -5.84 9.40
C TRP A 72 22.48 -7.31 9.58
N PHE A 73 23.04 -8.17 8.70
CA PHE A 73 22.77 -9.59 8.71
C PHE A 73 24.06 -10.42 8.60
N SER A 74 24.02 -11.60 9.22
CA SER A 74 24.86 -12.74 8.87
C SER A 74 24.07 -13.68 7.98
N VAL A 75 24.74 -14.28 6.99
CA VAL A 75 24.09 -15.17 6.03
C VAL A 75 24.91 -16.47 5.93
N ALA A 76 24.25 -17.57 6.27
CA ALA A 76 24.80 -18.91 6.04
C ALA A 76 24.32 -19.43 4.69
N ARG A 77 25.21 -20.16 3.98
CA ARG A 77 24.90 -20.81 2.70
C ARG A 77 25.08 -22.31 2.86
N SER A 78 24.11 -23.09 2.41
CA SER A 78 24.11 -24.54 2.46
C SER A 78 23.83 -25.07 1.05
N PRO A 79 24.87 -25.58 0.34
CA PRO A 79 24.68 -26.18 -0.95
C PRO A 79 24.08 -27.61 -0.81
N GLU A 80 23.09 -27.88 -1.65
CA GLU A 80 22.38 -29.17 -1.66
C GLU A 80 22.13 -29.58 -3.13
N GLY A 81 23.09 -30.31 -3.69
CA GLY A 81 23.10 -30.64 -5.12
C GLY A 81 23.18 -29.40 -6.01
N ASP A 82 22.19 -29.24 -6.89
CA ASP A 82 22.03 -28.11 -7.79
C ASP A 82 21.38 -26.87 -7.11
N ARG A 83 20.89 -27.02 -5.87
CA ARG A 83 20.27 -25.95 -5.10
C ARG A 83 21.24 -25.38 -4.07
N GLU A 84 20.95 -24.17 -3.65
CA GLU A 84 21.63 -23.52 -2.54
C GLU A 84 20.61 -22.82 -1.66
N THR A 85 20.70 -23.08 -0.36
CA THR A 85 19.84 -22.44 0.66
C THR A 85 20.61 -21.33 1.34
N PHE A 86 19.99 -20.13 1.42
CA PHE A 86 20.46 -18.96 2.12
C PHE A 86 19.65 -18.81 3.40
N THR A 87 20.32 -18.75 4.55
CA THR A 87 19.69 -18.50 5.84
C THR A 87 20.15 -17.15 6.35
N PHE A 88 19.21 -16.21 6.50
CA PHE A 88 19.45 -14.83 6.90
C PHE A 88 19.19 -14.68 8.41
N LYS A 89 20.14 -14.17 9.14
CA LYS A 89 20.03 -13.92 10.57
C LYS A 89 20.38 -12.48 10.89
N LEU A 90 19.47 -11.78 11.59
CA LEU A 90 19.67 -10.40 12.00
C LEU A 90 20.80 -10.31 13.04
N ASN A 91 21.73 -9.38 12.84
CA ASN A 91 22.81 -9.13 13.76
C ASN A 91 22.36 -8.29 14.97
N PRO A 92 22.95 -8.45 16.17
CA PRO A 92 22.55 -7.68 17.35
C PRO A 92 22.67 -6.14 17.20
N GLY A 93 23.57 -5.67 16.34
CA GLY A 93 23.77 -4.23 16.06
C GLY A 93 22.92 -3.69 14.90
N ALA A 94 21.98 -4.47 14.37
CA ALA A 94 21.13 -4.03 13.28
C ALA A 94 20.15 -2.91 13.73
N PRO A 95 19.77 -1.99 12.82
CA PRO A 95 18.84 -0.91 13.15
C PRO A 95 17.52 -1.42 13.69
N ALA A 96 17.00 -0.79 14.77
CA ALA A 96 15.72 -1.14 15.39
C ALA A 96 14.51 -0.94 14.45
N SER A 97 14.69 -0.24 13.33
CA SER A 97 13.65 -0.09 12.29
C SER A 97 13.41 -1.37 11.48
N ILE A 98 14.32 -2.35 11.52
CA ILE A 98 14.10 -3.68 10.95
C ILE A 98 13.15 -4.43 11.88
N ARG A 99 12.07 -4.96 11.31
CA ARG A 99 11.05 -5.72 12.07
C ARG A 99 11.12 -7.19 11.72
N THR A 100 11.02 -8.04 12.74
CA THR A 100 10.80 -9.47 12.54
C THR A 100 9.35 -9.70 12.07
N ALA A 101 9.19 -10.58 11.10
CA ALA A 101 7.92 -11.02 10.55
C ALA A 101 7.85 -12.58 10.61
N PRO A 102 6.69 -13.19 10.45
CA PRO A 102 6.54 -14.66 10.59
C PRO A 102 7.43 -15.49 9.67
N ARG A 103 7.93 -14.93 8.58
CA ARG A 103 8.79 -15.60 7.59
C ARG A 103 10.01 -14.76 7.21
N GLY A 104 10.60 -14.07 8.18
CA GLY A 104 11.79 -13.27 7.97
C GLY A 104 11.72 -11.87 8.54
N TYR A 105 12.09 -10.87 7.75
CA TYR A 105 12.32 -9.51 8.23
C TYR A 105 11.73 -8.50 7.25
N GLN A 106 11.27 -7.37 7.80
CA GLN A 106 10.79 -6.21 7.04
C GLN A 106 11.74 -5.04 7.24
N LEU A 107 12.33 -4.59 6.15
CA LEU A 107 13.24 -3.45 6.13
C LEU A 107 12.51 -2.24 5.53
N PRO A 108 12.40 -1.11 6.24
CA PRO A 108 11.81 0.11 5.67
C PRO A 108 12.72 0.64 4.56
N ALA A 109 12.27 0.62 3.30
CA ALA A 109 13.08 1.05 2.16
C ALA A 109 12.90 2.54 1.83
N ALA A 110 11.67 3.03 1.85
CA ALA A 110 11.35 4.41 1.55
C ALA A 110 10.01 4.79 2.20
N GLU A 111 9.72 6.08 2.24
CA GLU A 111 8.37 6.57 2.50
C GLU A 111 7.70 6.94 1.17
N ALA A 112 6.39 6.72 1.11
CA ALA A 112 5.57 7.14 -0.01
C ALA A 112 4.42 8.03 0.47
N ASP A 113 4.13 9.09 -0.30
CA ASP A 113 3.02 9.99 -0.08
C ASP A 113 1.88 9.75 -1.08
N PHE A 114 0.68 10.05 -0.64
CA PHE A 114 -0.49 10.15 -1.51
C PHE A 114 -0.36 11.36 -2.44
N VAL A 115 -0.63 11.14 -3.74
CA VAL A 115 -0.62 12.21 -4.74
C VAL A 115 -2.05 12.68 -5.04
N ARG A 116 -2.86 11.79 -5.62
CA ARG A 116 -4.24 12.08 -6.03
C ARG A 116 -5.03 10.82 -6.34
N ALA A 117 -6.35 10.89 -6.32
CA ALA A 117 -7.21 9.89 -6.93
C ALA A 117 -7.23 10.06 -8.46
N LEU A 118 -7.12 8.94 -9.18
CA LEU A 118 -7.10 8.90 -10.65
C LEU A 118 -8.47 8.57 -11.21
N ALA A 119 -9.09 7.52 -10.70
CA ALA A 119 -10.37 7.00 -11.18
C ALA A 119 -11.22 6.44 -10.03
N MET A 120 -12.51 6.43 -10.25
CA MET A 120 -13.49 5.83 -9.35
C MET A 120 -14.41 4.93 -10.16
N ALA A 121 -14.48 3.66 -9.82
CA ALA A 121 -15.33 2.67 -10.46
C ALA A 121 -16.39 2.18 -9.46
N PRO A 122 -17.69 2.23 -9.79
CA PRO A 122 -18.71 1.61 -8.96
C PRO A 122 -18.53 0.09 -8.96
N GLU A 123 -18.75 -0.53 -7.82
CA GLU A 123 -18.85 -1.98 -7.64
C GLU A 123 -20.26 -2.30 -7.12
N ARG A 124 -20.66 -3.59 -7.14
CA ARG A 124 -22.02 -4.03 -6.79
C ARG A 124 -22.51 -3.45 -5.46
N ASP A 125 -21.66 -3.49 -4.42
CA ASP A 125 -22.00 -3.03 -3.06
C ASP A 125 -21.01 -1.97 -2.55
N GLY A 126 -20.29 -1.30 -3.47
CA GLY A 126 -19.22 -0.39 -3.10
C GLY A 126 -18.68 0.46 -4.23
N ALA A 127 -17.43 0.86 -4.06
CA ALA A 127 -16.65 1.56 -5.08
C ALA A 127 -15.18 1.19 -4.95
N ARG A 128 -14.49 1.14 -6.08
CA ARG A 128 -13.04 1.04 -6.15
C ARG A 128 -12.47 2.38 -6.58
N VAL A 129 -11.52 2.87 -5.83
CA VAL A 129 -10.78 4.10 -6.14
C VAL A 129 -9.37 3.74 -6.55
N THR A 130 -8.99 4.08 -7.79
CA THR A 130 -7.59 4.04 -8.22
C THR A 130 -6.94 5.35 -7.84
N TYR A 131 -5.84 5.30 -7.12
CA TYR A 131 -5.10 6.47 -6.69
C TYR A 131 -3.59 6.29 -6.92
N GLN A 132 -2.86 7.39 -6.91
CA GLN A 132 -1.43 7.42 -7.15
C GLN A 132 -0.67 7.78 -5.89
N ILE A 133 0.42 7.08 -5.65
CA ILE A 133 1.40 7.37 -4.61
C ILE A 133 2.74 7.75 -5.24
N ARG A 134 3.60 8.41 -4.47
CA ARG A 134 4.95 8.80 -4.89
C ARG A 134 5.95 8.48 -3.80
N LEU A 135 7.08 7.89 -4.18
CA LEU A 135 8.23 7.74 -3.28
C LEU A 135 8.83 9.10 -2.97
N VAL A 136 8.91 9.49 -1.69
CA VAL A 136 9.33 10.85 -1.30
C VAL A 136 10.61 10.88 -0.49
N ARG A 137 10.85 9.92 0.37
CA ARG A 137 12.03 9.88 1.26
C ARG A 137 12.68 8.49 1.27
N PRO A 138 13.98 8.38 0.92
CA PRO A 138 14.72 7.13 1.07
C PRO A 138 15.07 6.89 2.54
N THR A 139 15.22 5.62 2.91
CA THR A 139 15.85 5.19 4.16
C THR A 139 17.25 4.66 3.86
N PRO A 140 18.04 4.29 4.89
CA PRO A 140 19.33 3.62 4.68
C PRO A 140 19.25 2.30 3.89
N PHE A 141 18.06 1.66 3.80
CA PHE A 141 17.86 0.42 3.07
C PHE A 141 17.42 0.62 1.62
N PHE A 142 17.26 1.87 1.17
CA PHE A 142 16.79 2.17 -0.19
C PHE A 142 17.75 1.66 -1.28
N GLY A 143 19.06 1.71 -1.03
CA GLY A 143 20.06 1.16 -1.97
C GLY A 143 19.89 -0.34 -2.18
N LEU A 144 19.60 -1.12 -1.14
CA LEU A 144 19.26 -2.53 -1.27
C LEU A 144 17.95 -2.72 -2.05
N PHE A 145 16.95 -1.90 -1.77
CA PHE A 145 15.68 -1.93 -2.50
C PHE A 145 15.89 -1.70 -4.00
N GLN A 146 16.72 -0.74 -4.38
CA GLN A 146 17.09 -0.47 -5.78
C GLN A 146 17.85 -1.64 -6.43
N THR A 147 18.72 -2.32 -5.68
CA THR A 147 19.44 -3.50 -6.19
C THR A 147 18.46 -4.61 -6.57
N LEU A 148 17.41 -4.81 -5.79
CA LEU A 148 16.40 -5.85 -6.02
C LEU A 148 15.27 -5.40 -6.97
N HIS A 149 15.09 -4.10 -7.12
CA HIS A 149 14.12 -3.47 -8.00
C HIS A 149 14.81 -2.43 -8.89
N PRO A 150 15.57 -2.86 -9.91
CA PRO A 150 16.34 -1.96 -10.76
C PRO A 150 15.45 -0.91 -11.43
N GLY A 151 15.92 0.33 -11.44
CA GLY A 151 15.22 1.45 -12.07
C GLY A 151 14.32 2.25 -11.12
N VAL A 152 14.00 1.75 -9.94
CA VAL A 152 13.19 2.50 -8.96
C VAL A 152 13.98 3.68 -8.40
N ARG A 153 13.35 4.87 -8.35
CA ARG A 153 13.94 6.13 -7.89
C ARG A 153 12.99 6.88 -6.96
N ILE A 154 13.54 7.72 -6.10
CA ILE A 154 12.72 8.70 -5.37
C ILE A 154 12.07 9.64 -6.39
N GLY A 155 10.79 9.92 -6.19
CA GLY A 155 9.95 10.65 -7.14
C GLY A 155 9.08 9.75 -8.03
N ASP A 156 9.41 8.46 -8.16
CA ASP A 156 8.61 7.52 -8.94
C ASP A 156 7.21 7.38 -8.33
N THR A 157 6.25 7.23 -9.22
CA THR A 157 4.84 7.07 -8.84
C THR A 157 4.35 5.65 -9.13
N LYS A 158 3.37 5.21 -8.36
CA LYS A 158 2.72 3.92 -8.55
C LYS A 158 1.22 4.04 -8.26
N ASP A 159 0.42 3.38 -9.11
CA ASP A 159 -1.02 3.32 -8.90
C ASP A 159 -1.36 2.24 -7.87
N ARG A 160 -2.37 2.54 -7.05
CA ARG A 160 -2.90 1.71 -5.98
C ARG A 160 -4.42 1.72 -6.02
N HIS A 161 -5.04 0.80 -5.30
CA HIS A 161 -6.49 0.68 -5.23
C HIS A 161 -6.96 0.73 -3.78
N ALA A 162 -8.04 1.45 -3.56
CA ALA A 162 -8.77 1.48 -2.31
C ALA A 162 -10.18 0.95 -2.54
N ALA A 163 -10.63 0.08 -1.65
CA ALA A 163 -11.98 -0.46 -1.67
C ALA A 163 -12.86 0.30 -0.67
N TYR A 164 -14.00 0.77 -1.14
CA TYR A 164 -15.03 1.42 -0.33
C TYR A 164 -16.29 0.59 -0.29
N ARG A 165 -16.93 0.55 0.86
CA ARG A 165 -18.25 -0.06 1.04
C ARG A 165 -19.23 0.98 1.56
N ARG A 166 -20.46 0.87 1.08
CA ARG A 166 -21.54 1.71 1.57
C ARG A 166 -22.11 1.15 2.87
N GLN A 167 -22.21 1.99 3.90
CA GLN A 167 -22.84 1.68 5.17
C GLN A 167 -23.93 2.73 5.45
N GLY A 168 -25.17 2.39 5.14
CA GLY A 168 -26.28 3.35 5.23
C GLY A 168 -26.14 4.50 4.23
N ARG A 169 -25.89 5.71 4.73
CA ARG A 169 -25.66 6.92 3.93
C ARG A 169 -24.18 7.22 3.70
N ASP A 170 -23.30 6.60 4.45
CA ASP A 170 -21.87 6.90 4.47
C ASP A 170 -21.07 5.92 3.63
N TRP A 171 -19.91 6.37 3.14
CA TRP A 171 -18.91 5.56 2.49
C TRP A 171 -17.77 5.27 3.47
N VAL A 172 -17.41 4.01 3.61
CA VAL A 172 -16.38 3.58 4.55
C VAL A 172 -15.25 2.91 3.78
N LEU A 173 -14.03 3.42 3.95
CA LEU A 173 -12.83 2.80 3.42
C LEU A 173 -12.61 1.44 4.10
N GLN A 174 -12.63 0.36 3.30
CA GLN A 174 -12.43 -1.01 3.80
C GLN A 174 -10.96 -1.39 3.84
N GLY A 175 -10.19 -0.85 2.91
CA GLY A 175 -8.77 -1.10 2.82
C GLY A 175 -8.18 -0.61 1.51
N THR A 176 -6.86 -0.64 1.48
CA THR A 176 -6.05 -0.37 0.32
C THR A 176 -5.28 -1.62 -0.05
N ASP A 177 -4.83 -1.76 -1.30
CA ASP A 177 -3.97 -2.86 -1.74
C ASP A 177 -2.51 -2.69 -1.24
N GLU A 178 -2.29 -1.74 -0.35
CA GLU A 178 -1.00 -1.51 0.29
C GLU A 178 -0.90 -2.27 1.61
N VAL A 179 0.19 -3.01 1.75
CA VAL A 179 0.54 -3.71 2.99
C VAL A 179 1.05 -2.75 4.06
N PHE A 180 1.38 -1.50 3.68
CA PHE A 180 2.12 -0.54 4.50
C PHE A 180 1.20 0.58 4.95
N LYS A 181 0.51 0.37 6.05
CA LYS A 181 -0.27 1.40 6.71
C LYS A 181 0.60 2.17 7.71
N LYS A 182 0.32 3.47 7.84
CA LYS A 182 0.84 4.26 8.94
C LYS A 182 0.43 3.56 10.24
N LYS A 183 1.38 3.34 11.14
CA LYS A 183 1.04 2.90 12.49
C LYS A 183 0.43 4.08 13.24
N ASP A 184 -0.69 3.80 13.89
CA ASP A 184 -1.22 4.62 14.97
C ASP A 184 -0.23 4.69 16.14
#